data_52583273e5a014ecee1dd2447e6b9064
#
_entry.id   52583273e5a014ecee1dd2447e6b9064
#
_cell.length_a   1.000
_cell.length_b   1.000
_cell.length_c   1.000
_cell.angle_alpha   90.00
_cell.angle_beta   90.00
_cell.angle_gamma   90.00
#
_symmetry.space_group_name_H-M   'P 1'
#
loop_
_entity.id
_entity.type
_entity.pdbx_description
1 polymer ?
#
loop_
_entity_poly.entity_id
_entity_poly.type
_entity_poly.pdbx_seq_one_letter_code
_entity_poly.pdbx_strand_id
1 'polypeptide(L)'
;MTKKSINQRKAEAKAINEIYAESMKMKDRLELSVQQWGVLFGVGILTATIPCGLFFTAVYSIPRETLSKSMMYFGVGVLLTGLVMTMNYSRMSIQERTRLITALELSGGADSNKQIQAAFVESASFAVMVSNAWYFLAYFFFVFYALPPYQLNDASNFFIGSLGSSLVIFLLSSKFLLGNKINARQFLSQYI
;
A
#
# COMPACT_ATOMS: atom_id res chain seq x y z
N MET A 1 34.93 26.46 -24.52
CA MET A 1 33.66 26.59 -23.77
C MET A 1 32.75 27.57 -24.52
N THR A 2 31.77 27.09 -25.28
CA THR A 2 30.86 27.92 -26.09
C THR A 2 29.86 28.62 -25.17
N LYS A 3 29.86 29.96 -25.15
CA LYS A 3 28.87 30.77 -24.46
C LYS A 3 27.49 30.53 -25.09
N LYS A 4 26.62 29.76 -24.42
CA LYS A 4 25.20 29.62 -24.82
C LYS A 4 24.57 31.02 -24.88
N SER A 5 23.85 31.32 -25.97
CA SER A 5 23.17 32.61 -26.16
C SER A 5 22.09 32.77 -25.09
N ILE A 6 21.79 34.01 -24.69
CA ILE A 6 20.76 34.34 -23.68
C ILE A 6 19.40 33.72 -24.05
N ASN A 7 19.08 33.66 -25.36
CA ASN A 7 17.84 33.05 -25.83
C ASN A 7 17.79 31.53 -25.62
N GLN A 8 18.91 30.82 -25.77
CA GLN A 8 18.98 29.39 -25.51
C GLN A 8 18.79 29.09 -23.99
N ARG A 9 19.37 29.91 -23.10
CA ARG A 9 19.16 29.77 -21.66
C ARG A 9 17.73 30.03 -21.26
N LYS A 10 17.04 31.01 -21.88
CA LYS A 10 15.61 31.26 -21.60
C LYS A 10 14.73 30.13 -22.13
N ALA A 11 15.02 29.54 -23.26
CA ALA A 11 14.28 28.38 -23.77
C ALA A 11 14.47 27.14 -22.90
N GLU A 12 15.70 26.86 -22.46
CA GLU A 12 15.99 25.77 -21.51
C GLU A 12 15.27 25.97 -20.16
N ALA A 13 15.29 27.18 -19.60
CA ALA A 13 14.58 27.49 -18.36
C ALA A 13 13.06 27.32 -18.50
N LYS A 14 12.49 27.69 -19.65
CA LYS A 14 11.06 27.51 -19.93
C LYS A 14 10.71 26.03 -20.04
N ALA A 15 11.49 25.23 -20.76
CA ALA A 15 11.29 23.79 -20.90
C ALA A 15 11.41 23.07 -19.53
N ILE A 16 12.39 23.47 -18.70
CA ILE A 16 12.52 22.93 -17.35
C ILE A 16 11.30 23.27 -16.51
N ASN A 17 10.79 24.50 -16.55
CA ASN A 17 9.60 24.91 -15.82
C ASN A 17 8.32 24.17 -16.30
N GLU A 18 8.18 23.90 -17.58
CA GLU A 18 7.08 23.12 -18.14
C GLU A 18 7.14 21.66 -17.65
N ILE A 19 8.32 21.02 -17.67
CA ILE A 19 8.54 19.67 -17.12
C ILE A 19 8.23 19.63 -15.62
N TYR A 20 8.65 20.66 -14.87
CA TYR A 20 8.31 20.75 -13.43
C TYR A 20 6.80 20.91 -13.21
N ALA A 21 6.11 21.74 -13.99
CA ALA A 21 4.68 21.95 -13.89
C ALA A 21 3.90 20.67 -14.24
N GLU A 22 4.33 19.91 -15.25
CA GLU A 22 3.74 18.61 -15.61
C GLU A 22 4.00 17.56 -14.51
N SER A 23 5.21 17.51 -13.96
CA SER A 23 5.54 16.58 -12.87
C SER A 23 4.75 16.86 -11.60
N MET A 24 4.49 18.15 -11.29
CA MET A 24 3.64 18.55 -10.16
C MET A 24 2.18 18.16 -10.39
N LYS A 25 1.63 18.41 -11.59
CA LYS A 25 0.28 17.96 -11.96
C LYS A 25 0.13 16.44 -11.86
N MET A 26 1.15 15.70 -12.31
CA MET A 26 1.16 14.23 -12.21
C MET A 26 1.23 13.77 -10.76
N LYS A 27 2.01 14.43 -9.92
CA LYS A 27 2.09 14.16 -8.48
C LYS A 27 0.74 14.38 -7.79
N ASP A 28 0.07 15.50 -8.05
CA ASP A 28 -1.25 15.80 -7.50
C ASP A 28 -2.32 14.77 -7.93
N ARG A 29 -2.23 14.26 -9.17
CA ARG A 29 -3.11 13.17 -9.65
C ARG A 29 -2.81 11.82 -9.01
N LEU A 30 -1.61 11.60 -8.49
CA LEU A 30 -1.20 10.33 -7.89
C LEU A 30 -1.44 10.30 -6.37
N GLU A 31 -1.48 11.45 -5.70
CA GLU A 31 -1.72 11.52 -4.26
C GLU A 31 -3.13 11.07 -3.89
N LEU A 32 -3.23 10.37 -2.78
CA LEU A 32 -4.50 9.95 -2.21
C LEU A 32 -5.15 11.11 -1.47
N SER A 33 -6.43 11.37 -1.74
CA SER A 33 -7.19 12.34 -0.96
C SER A 33 -7.37 11.86 0.49
N VAL A 34 -7.65 12.79 1.41
CA VAL A 34 -7.93 12.47 2.82
C VAL A 34 -9.10 11.49 2.94
N GLN A 35 -10.13 11.62 2.08
CA GLN A 35 -11.26 10.70 2.05
C GLN A 35 -10.85 9.28 1.65
N GLN A 36 -10.01 9.14 0.61
CA GLN A 36 -9.48 7.85 0.17
C GLN A 36 -8.62 7.20 1.26
N TRP A 37 -7.80 7.98 1.96
CA TRP A 37 -7.06 7.53 3.12
C TRP A 37 -7.98 7.01 4.23
N GLY A 38 -9.05 7.72 4.54
CA GLY A 38 -10.04 7.31 5.53
C GLY A 38 -10.73 6.00 5.16
N VAL A 39 -11.11 5.82 3.90
CA VAL A 39 -11.71 4.57 3.40
C VAL A 39 -10.72 3.41 3.50
N LEU A 40 -9.47 3.59 3.04
CA LEU A 40 -8.45 2.56 3.14
C LEU A 40 -8.12 2.20 4.60
N PHE A 41 -8.13 3.17 5.50
CA PHE A 41 -7.95 2.94 6.93
C PHE A 41 -9.11 2.12 7.50
N GLY A 42 -10.36 2.46 7.18
CA GLY A 42 -11.53 1.66 7.56
C GLY A 42 -11.43 0.21 7.08
N VAL A 43 -11.03 0.00 5.82
CA VAL A 43 -10.79 -1.34 5.26
C VAL A 43 -9.65 -2.05 5.98
N GLY A 44 -8.56 -1.35 6.31
CA GLY A 44 -7.43 -1.90 7.07
C GLY A 44 -7.83 -2.39 8.46
N ILE A 45 -8.64 -1.61 9.18
CA ILE A 45 -9.20 -2.01 10.48
C ILE A 45 -10.12 -3.23 10.33
N LEU A 46 -11.02 -3.23 9.35
CA LEU A 46 -11.90 -4.38 9.10
C LEU A 46 -11.09 -5.65 8.79
N THR A 47 -10.06 -5.54 7.95
CA THR A 47 -9.17 -6.67 7.61
C THR A 47 -8.47 -7.21 8.87
N ALA A 48 -7.97 -6.33 9.74
CA ALA A 48 -7.30 -6.73 10.98
C ALA A 48 -8.28 -7.32 12.02
N THR A 49 -9.56 -6.97 11.96
CA THR A 49 -10.59 -7.48 12.87
C THR A 49 -10.99 -8.92 12.54
N ILE A 50 -10.91 -9.33 11.28
CA ILE A 50 -11.28 -10.71 10.87
C ILE A 50 -10.43 -11.76 11.58
N PRO A 51 -9.08 -11.73 11.57
CA PRO A 51 -8.27 -12.66 12.35
C PRO A 51 -8.53 -12.59 13.84
N CYS A 52 -8.79 -11.39 14.38
CA CYS A 52 -9.15 -11.22 15.78
C CYS A 52 -10.43 -11.99 16.13
N GLY A 53 -11.48 -11.86 15.31
CA GLY A 53 -12.73 -12.60 15.48
C GLY A 53 -12.55 -14.12 15.37
N LEU A 54 -11.79 -14.58 14.37
CA LEU A 54 -11.47 -16.01 14.20
C LEU A 54 -10.65 -16.55 15.38
N PHE A 55 -9.72 -15.76 15.89
CA PHE A 55 -8.91 -16.13 17.03
C PHE A 55 -9.75 -16.34 18.29
N PHE A 56 -10.73 -15.45 18.53
CA PHE A 56 -11.64 -15.57 19.67
C PHE A 56 -12.63 -16.73 19.55
N THR A 57 -13.13 -17.00 18.34
CA THR A 57 -14.24 -17.95 18.17
C THR A 57 -13.79 -19.36 17.82
N ALA A 58 -12.75 -19.51 17.00
CA ALA A 58 -12.39 -20.81 16.43
C ALA A 58 -11.13 -21.43 17.03
N VAL A 59 -10.15 -20.62 17.46
CA VAL A 59 -8.85 -21.12 17.91
C VAL A 59 -8.77 -21.22 19.42
N TYR A 60 -9.39 -20.28 20.13
CA TYR A 60 -9.32 -20.22 21.59
C TYR A 60 -10.71 -19.96 22.17
N SER A 61 -11.23 -20.93 22.91
CA SER A 61 -12.38 -20.72 23.79
C SER A 61 -11.95 -19.88 24.99
N ILE A 62 -11.65 -18.59 24.79
CA ILE A 62 -11.12 -17.72 25.83
C ILE A 62 -12.20 -17.46 26.87
N PRO A 63 -11.97 -17.77 28.19
CA PRO A 63 -12.90 -17.46 29.24
C PRO A 63 -13.20 -15.95 29.27
N ARG A 64 -14.47 -15.58 29.51
CA ARG A 64 -14.90 -14.15 29.52
C ARG A 64 -14.09 -13.28 30.47
N GLU A 65 -13.60 -13.83 31.55
CA GLU A 65 -12.77 -13.11 32.56
C GLU A 65 -11.39 -12.75 32.01
N THR A 66 -10.80 -13.61 31.20
CA THR A 66 -9.52 -13.35 30.53
C THR A 66 -9.70 -12.39 29.38
N LEU A 67 -10.87 -12.37 28.74
CA LEU A 67 -11.21 -11.50 27.63
C LEU A 67 -11.08 -10.02 28.00
N SER A 68 -11.61 -9.61 29.16
CA SER A 68 -11.58 -8.20 29.56
C SER A 68 -10.17 -7.66 29.80
N LYS A 69 -9.25 -8.49 30.32
CA LYS A 69 -7.85 -8.14 30.54
C LYS A 69 -7.04 -8.10 29.22
N SER A 70 -7.42 -8.94 28.28
CA SER A 70 -6.71 -9.05 26.99
C SER A 70 -7.28 -8.12 25.91
N MET A 71 -8.48 -7.57 26.09
CA MET A 71 -9.14 -6.71 25.09
C MET A 71 -8.30 -5.51 24.67
N MET A 72 -7.56 -4.92 25.60
CA MET A 72 -6.66 -3.81 25.28
C MET A 72 -5.56 -4.23 24.30
N TYR A 73 -4.93 -5.38 24.51
CA TYR A 73 -3.89 -5.90 23.60
C TYR A 73 -4.44 -6.24 22.22
N PHE A 74 -5.64 -6.83 22.16
CA PHE A 74 -6.31 -7.12 20.90
C PHE A 74 -6.68 -5.84 20.16
N GLY A 75 -7.24 -4.85 20.87
CA GLY A 75 -7.59 -3.55 20.30
C GLY A 75 -6.37 -2.82 19.73
N VAL A 76 -5.27 -2.76 20.48
CA VAL A 76 -4.02 -2.16 20.02
C VAL A 76 -3.46 -2.95 18.82
N GLY A 77 -3.48 -4.29 18.87
CA GLY A 77 -3.05 -5.14 17.76
C GLY A 77 -3.84 -4.87 16.47
N VAL A 78 -5.17 -4.78 16.55
CA VAL A 78 -6.04 -4.45 15.42
C VAL A 78 -5.72 -3.06 14.86
N LEU A 79 -5.58 -2.05 15.73
CA LEU A 79 -5.27 -0.69 15.30
C LEU A 79 -3.92 -0.59 14.60
N LEU A 80 -2.87 -1.17 15.17
CA LEU A 80 -1.53 -1.14 14.57
C LEU A 80 -1.48 -1.93 13.26
N THR A 81 -2.07 -3.11 13.23
CA THR A 81 -2.17 -3.92 12.00
C THR A 81 -2.96 -3.18 10.92
N GLY A 82 -4.10 -2.58 11.27
CA GLY A 82 -4.91 -1.78 10.36
C GLY A 82 -4.15 -0.60 9.79
N LEU A 83 -3.33 0.06 10.61
CA LEU A 83 -2.48 1.18 10.19
C LEU A 83 -1.40 0.71 9.18
N VAL A 84 -0.70 -0.38 9.47
CA VAL A 84 0.31 -0.96 8.57
C VAL A 84 -0.32 -1.41 7.26
N MET A 85 -1.50 -2.05 7.31
CA MET A 85 -2.23 -2.46 6.11
C MET A 85 -2.67 -1.25 5.27
N THR A 86 -3.13 -0.17 5.90
CA THR A 86 -3.47 1.08 5.21
C THR A 86 -2.27 1.68 4.48
N MET A 87 -1.12 1.71 5.12
CA MET A 87 0.13 2.17 4.48
C MET A 87 0.49 1.28 3.28
N ASN A 88 0.27 -0.02 3.39
CA ASN A 88 0.51 -0.96 2.30
C ASN A 88 -0.47 -0.76 1.14
N TYR A 89 -1.77 -0.64 1.41
CA TYR A 89 -2.80 -0.32 0.39
C TYR A 89 -2.49 0.98 -0.35
N SER A 90 -2.14 2.02 0.40
CA SER A 90 -1.78 3.31 -0.15
C SER A 90 -0.62 3.20 -1.14
N ARG A 91 0.47 2.53 -0.74
CA ARG A 91 1.65 2.33 -1.61
C ARG A 91 1.33 1.55 -2.87
N MET A 92 0.65 0.41 -2.73
CA MET A 92 0.29 -0.43 -3.87
C MET A 92 -0.72 0.26 -4.79
N SER A 93 -1.68 0.98 -4.23
CA SER A 93 -2.65 1.76 -5.01
C SER A 93 -1.98 2.85 -5.83
N ILE A 94 -1.04 3.61 -5.27
CA ILE A 94 -0.28 4.64 -6.00
C ILE A 94 0.52 4.01 -7.15
N GLN A 95 1.15 2.85 -6.90
CA GLN A 95 1.93 2.15 -7.91
C GLN A 95 1.07 1.68 -9.08
N GLU A 96 -0.05 1.02 -8.80
CA GLU A 96 -0.95 0.52 -9.84
C GLU A 96 -1.65 1.67 -10.58
N ARG A 97 -2.00 2.73 -9.87
CA ARG A 97 -2.51 3.97 -10.46
C ARG A 97 -1.53 4.58 -11.46
N THR A 98 -0.25 4.66 -11.10
CA THR A 98 0.79 5.15 -12.02
C THR A 98 0.83 4.32 -13.29
N ARG A 99 0.78 2.99 -13.15
CA ARG A 99 0.77 2.07 -14.28
C ARG A 99 -0.45 2.25 -15.18
N LEU A 100 -1.65 2.35 -14.58
CA LEU A 100 -2.90 2.52 -15.32
C LEU A 100 -2.96 3.87 -16.02
N ILE A 101 -2.56 4.96 -15.38
CA ILE A 101 -2.53 6.30 -15.99
C ILE A 101 -1.53 6.34 -17.14
N THR A 102 -0.33 5.79 -16.97
CA THR A 102 0.65 5.72 -18.06
C THR A 102 0.12 4.92 -19.26
N ALA A 103 -0.56 3.81 -19.01
CA ALA A 103 -1.19 3.02 -20.07
C ALA A 103 -2.31 3.79 -20.79
N LEU A 104 -3.12 4.57 -20.06
CA LEU A 104 -4.16 5.44 -20.62
C LEU A 104 -3.55 6.58 -21.46
N GLU A 105 -2.48 7.19 -21.01
CA GLU A 105 -1.76 8.24 -21.75
C GLU A 105 -1.21 7.71 -23.07
N LEU A 106 -0.59 6.52 -23.06
CA LEU A 106 -0.07 5.86 -24.26
C LEU A 106 -1.17 5.48 -25.27
N SER A 107 -2.38 5.19 -24.77
CA SER A 107 -3.53 4.86 -25.63
C SER A 107 -4.30 6.08 -26.15
N GLY A 108 -3.88 7.30 -25.78
CA GLY A 108 -4.58 8.55 -26.17
C GLY A 108 -5.89 8.79 -25.43
N GLY A 109 -6.15 8.05 -24.34
CA GLY A 109 -7.40 8.12 -23.56
C GLY A 109 -7.34 8.95 -22.28
N ALA A 110 -6.21 9.58 -21.98
CA ALA A 110 -5.97 10.26 -20.69
C ALA A 110 -6.81 11.53 -20.45
N ASP A 111 -7.48 12.06 -21.46
CA ASP A 111 -8.27 13.30 -21.35
C ASP A 111 -9.66 13.11 -20.72
N SER A 112 -10.08 11.87 -20.51
CA SER A 112 -11.39 11.58 -19.89
C SER A 112 -11.30 11.48 -18.37
N ASN A 113 -11.87 12.47 -17.66
CA ASN A 113 -11.98 12.45 -16.19
C ASN A 113 -12.64 11.15 -15.65
N LYS A 114 -13.54 10.55 -16.43
CA LYS A 114 -14.18 9.27 -16.06
C LYS A 114 -13.19 8.11 -16.05
N GLN A 115 -12.29 8.04 -17.04
CA GLN A 115 -11.27 6.98 -17.10
C GLN A 115 -10.24 7.12 -16.00
N ILE A 116 -9.84 8.36 -15.65
CA ILE A 116 -8.95 8.62 -14.53
C ILE A 116 -9.61 8.22 -13.20
N GLN A 117 -10.89 8.54 -13.00
CA GLN A 117 -11.62 8.10 -11.80
C GLN A 117 -11.76 6.57 -11.74
N ALA A 118 -12.04 5.91 -12.86
CA ALA A 118 -12.08 4.45 -12.93
C ALA A 118 -10.73 3.83 -12.54
N ALA A 119 -9.61 4.36 -13.06
CA ALA A 119 -8.27 3.92 -12.69
C ALA A 119 -7.98 4.09 -11.18
N PHE A 120 -8.55 5.11 -10.53
CA PHE A 120 -8.43 5.30 -9.08
C PHE A 120 -9.13 4.21 -8.28
N VAL A 121 -10.36 3.88 -8.64
CA VAL A 121 -11.13 2.81 -7.98
C VAL A 121 -10.49 1.45 -8.23
N GLU A 122 -10.08 1.18 -9.47
CA GLU A 122 -9.44 -0.08 -9.87
C GLU A 122 -8.12 -0.29 -9.13
N SER A 123 -7.25 0.72 -9.08
CA SER A 123 -5.97 0.64 -8.38
C SER A 123 -6.13 0.42 -6.87
N ALA A 124 -7.11 1.07 -6.24
CA ALA A 124 -7.39 0.89 -4.81
C ALA A 124 -7.96 -0.51 -4.52
N SER A 125 -8.90 -0.98 -5.34
CA SER A 125 -9.49 -2.32 -5.21
C SER A 125 -8.44 -3.42 -5.40
N PHE A 126 -7.58 -3.28 -6.41
CA PHE A 126 -6.47 -4.19 -6.65
C PHE A 126 -5.52 -4.25 -5.45
N ALA A 127 -5.11 -3.09 -4.94
CA ALA A 127 -4.20 -2.99 -3.79
C ALA A 127 -4.78 -3.68 -2.55
N VAL A 128 -6.06 -3.45 -2.24
CA VAL A 128 -6.75 -4.08 -1.12
C VAL A 128 -6.83 -5.59 -1.31
N MET A 129 -7.28 -6.06 -2.48
CA MET A 129 -7.45 -7.49 -2.75
C MET A 129 -6.13 -8.26 -2.63
N VAL A 130 -5.07 -7.77 -3.29
CA VAL A 130 -3.77 -8.45 -3.30
C VAL A 130 -3.12 -8.40 -1.92
N SER A 131 -3.15 -7.26 -1.25
CA SER A 131 -2.58 -7.14 0.10
C SER A 131 -3.29 -8.02 1.11
N ASN A 132 -4.62 -8.13 1.04
CA ASN A 132 -5.40 -8.97 1.93
C ASN A 132 -5.12 -10.46 1.69
N ALA A 133 -5.02 -10.88 0.43
CA ALA A 133 -4.68 -12.27 0.11
C ALA A 133 -3.32 -12.66 0.72
N TRP A 134 -2.30 -11.83 0.56
CA TRP A 134 -0.98 -12.05 1.14
C TRP A 134 -1.00 -11.95 2.67
N TYR A 135 -1.78 -11.03 3.24
CA TYR A 135 -1.91 -10.87 4.68
C TYR A 135 -2.48 -12.13 5.33
N PHE A 136 -3.59 -12.65 4.82
CA PHE A 136 -4.18 -13.86 5.37
C PHE A 136 -3.27 -15.07 5.21
N LEU A 137 -2.61 -15.22 4.06
CA LEU A 137 -1.66 -16.29 3.84
C LEU A 137 -0.50 -16.23 4.86
N ALA A 138 0.09 -15.06 5.06
CA ALA A 138 1.16 -14.86 6.04
C ALA A 138 0.66 -15.07 7.48
N TYR A 139 -0.55 -14.58 7.79
CA TYR A 139 -1.15 -14.76 9.11
C TYR A 139 -1.35 -16.24 9.46
N PHE A 140 -1.92 -17.02 8.54
CA PHE A 140 -2.08 -18.46 8.74
C PHE A 140 -0.72 -19.16 8.91
N PHE A 141 0.27 -18.79 8.11
CA PHE A 141 1.62 -19.32 8.27
C PHE A 141 2.19 -19.02 9.66
N PHE A 142 2.09 -17.78 10.14
CA PHE A 142 2.56 -17.41 11.47
C PHE A 142 1.86 -18.20 12.57
N VAL A 143 0.54 -18.21 12.56
CA VAL A 143 -0.27 -18.80 13.64
C VAL A 143 -0.15 -20.32 13.70
N PHE A 144 -0.09 -21.00 12.54
CA PHE A 144 -0.09 -22.47 12.54
C PHE A 144 1.29 -23.11 12.46
N TYR A 145 2.30 -22.40 11.98
CA TYR A 145 3.63 -22.99 11.77
C TYR A 145 4.74 -22.28 12.52
N ALA A 146 4.78 -20.95 12.53
CA ALA A 146 5.91 -20.22 13.07
C ALA A 146 5.81 -20.00 14.59
N LEU A 147 4.62 -19.74 15.14
CA LEU A 147 4.43 -19.39 16.53
C LEU A 147 4.23 -20.57 17.51
N PRO A 148 3.62 -21.71 17.12
CA PRO A 148 3.35 -22.81 18.06
C PRO A 148 4.56 -23.31 18.85
N PRO A 149 5.78 -23.40 18.29
CA PRO A 149 6.96 -23.85 19.04
C PRO A 149 7.33 -22.97 20.23
N TYR A 150 6.89 -21.69 20.23
CA TYR A 150 7.27 -20.73 21.28
C TYR A 150 6.33 -20.72 22.48
N GLN A 151 5.21 -21.45 22.45
CA GLN A 151 4.24 -21.58 23.55
C GLN A 151 3.82 -20.22 24.16
N LEU A 152 3.66 -19.21 23.31
CA LEU A 152 3.25 -17.87 23.72
C LEU A 152 1.79 -17.88 24.19
N ASN A 153 1.42 -16.89 25.00
CA ASN A 153 0.03 -16.69 25.35
C ASN A 153 -0.79 -16.19 24.15
N ASP A 154 -2.10 -16.36 24.21
CA ASP A 154 -3.03 -16.08 23.11
C ASP A 154 -2.94 -14.65 22.58
N ALA A 155 -2.84 -13.67 23.49
CA ALA A 155 -2.74 -12.26 23.12
C ALA A 155 -1.43 -11.98 22.37
N SER A 156 -0.33 -12.58 22.82
CA SER A 156 0.98 -12.45 22.13
C SER A 156 0.98 -13.14 20.78
N ASN A 157 0.38 -14.33 20.67
CA ASN A 157 0.23 -15.05 19.41
C ASN A 157 -0.56 -14.24 18.39
N PHE A 158 -1.70 -13.67 18.81
CA PHE A 158 -2.48 -12.79 17.95
C PHE A 158 -1.68 -11.55 17.53
N PHE A 159 -1.07 -10.85 18.49
CA PHE A 159 -0.35 -9.62 18.24
C PHE A 159 0.82 -9.84 17.27
N ILE A 160 1.65 -10.84 17.55
CA ILE A 160 2.81 -11.16 16.69
C ILE A 160 2.35 -11.70 15.34
N GLY A 161 1.35 -12.57 15.30
CA GLY A 161 0.81 -13.12 14.07
C GLY A 161 0.22 -12.04 13.18
N SER A 162 -0.62 -11.17 13.72
CA SER A 162 -1.32 -10.12 12.97
C SER A 162 -0.38 -9.00 12.53
N LEU A 163 0.36 -8.41 13.47
CA LEU A 163 1.29 -7.32 13.17
C LEU A 163 2.49 -7.82 12.36
N GLY A 164 3.06 -8.99 12.72
CA GLY A 164 4.18 -9.59 11.98
C GLY A 164 3.83 -9.87 10.54
N SER A 165 2.65 -10.43 10.26
CA SER A 165 2.17 -10.66 8.89
C SER A 165 2.03 -9.38 8.10
N SER A 166 1.43 -8.35 8.68
CA SER A 166 1.26 -7.05 8.02
C SER A 166 2.61 -6.38 7.73
N LEU A 167 3.58 -6.46 8.64
CA LEU A 167 4.93 -5.93 8.45
C LEU A 167 5.70 -6.68 7.35
N VAL A 168 5.60 -8.01 7.30
CA VAL A 168 6.22 -8.82 6.23
C VAL A 168 5.72 -8.38 4.86
N ILE A 169 4.40 -8.19 4.69
CA ILE A 169 3.83 -7.74 3.42
C ILE A 169 4.28 -6.33 3.08
N PHE A 170 4.30 -5.44 4.06
CA PHE A 170 4.77 -4.08 3.88
C PHE A 170 6.24 -4.04 3.40
N LEU A 171 7.10 -4.89 3.95
CA LEU A 171 8.49 -5.01 3.53
C LEU A 171 8.63 -5.64 2.15
N LEU A 172 7.84 -6.68 1.84
CA LEU A 172 7.84 -7.31 0.52
C LEU A 172 7.34 -6.35 -0.56
N SER A 173 6.26 -5.60 -0.30
CA SER A 173 5.76 -4.59 -1.23
C SER A 173 6.78 -3.49 -1.48
N SER A 174 7.58 -3.10 -0.48
CA SER A 174 8.63 -2.10 -0.64
C SER A 174 9.78 -2.57 -1.53
N LYS A 175 10.17 -3.85 -1.45
CA LYS A 175 11.20 -4.45 -2.32
C LYS A 175 10.73 -4.57 -3.76
N PHE A 176 9.47 -4.94 -3.96
CA PHE A 176 8.85 -4.99 -5.29
C PHE A 176 8.83 -3.63 -5.96
N LEU A 177 8.57 -2.56 -5.20
CA LEU A 177 8.66 -1.16 -5.66
C LEU A 177 10.06 -0.76 -6.11
N LEU A 178 11.11 -1.19 -5.38
CA LEU A 178 12.50 -0.92 -5.72
C LEU A 178 12.92 -1.63 -7.02
N GLY A 179 12.50 -2.88 -7.22
CA GLY A 179 12.77 -3.65 -8.44
C GLY A 179 12.15 -2.98 -9.69
N ASN A 180 10.92 -2.50 -9.60
CA ASN A 180 10.25 -1.80 -10.71
C ASN A 180 10.86 -0.43 -11.05
N LYS A 181 11.41 0.30 -10.07
CA LYS A 181 12.13 1.57 -10.33
C LYS A 181 13.42 1.35 -11.14
N ILE A 182 14.11 0.24 -10.91
CA ILE A 182 15.31 -0.11 -11.66
C ILE A 182 14.94 -0.43 -13.11
N ASN A 183 13.89 -1.21 -13.33
CA ASN A 183 13.40 -1.55 -14.67
C ASN A 183 12.90 -0.33 -15.45
N ALA A 184 12.19 0.60 -14.79
CA ALA A 184 11.73 1.83 -15.43
C ALA A 184 12.91 2.76 -15.83
N ARG A 185 13.98 2.84 -15.01
CA ARG A 185 15.19 3.59 -15.38
C ARG A 185 15.94 2.94 -16.55
N GLN A 186 16.05 1.62 -16.57
CA GLN A 186 16.66 0.89 -17.68
C GLN A 186 15.84 1.06 -18.97
N PHE A 187 14.51 1.03 -18.87
CA PHE A 187 13.63 1.25 -20.02
C PHE A 187 13.82 2.66 -20.59
N LEU A 188 13.83 3.70 -19.76
CA LEU A 188 14.05 5.08 -20.18
C LEU A 188 15.45 5.31 -20.78
N SER A 189 16.48 4.61 -20.26
CA SER A 189 17.84 4.72 -20.82
C SER A 189 18.04 4.05 -22.17
N GLN A 190 17.11 3.20 -22.62
CA GLN A 190 17.11 2.59 -23.95
C GLN A 190 16.42 3.44 -25.03
N TYR A 191 15.63 4.43 -24.63
CA TYR A 191 14.84 5.26 -25.55
C TYR A 191 15.23 6.75 -25.54
N ILE A 192 16.27 7.10 -24.78
CA ILE A 192 16.93 8.42 -24.76
C ILE A 192 18.39 8.25 -25.20
#